data_f66d68a37dfdde50debb658c75daa9a2
#
_entry.id   f66d68a37dfdde50debb658c75daa9a2
#
_cell.length_a   1.000
_cell.length_b   1.000
_cell.length_c   1.000
_cell.angle_alpha   90.00
_cell.angle_beta   90.00
_cell.angle_gamma   90.00
#
_symmetry.space_group_name_H-M   'P 1'
#
loop_
_entity.id
_entity.type
_entity.pdbx_description
1 polymer ?
#
loop_
_entity_poly.entity_id
_entity_poly.type
_entity_poly.pdbx_seq_one_letter_code
_entity_poly.pdbx_strand_id
1 'polypeptide(L)'
;AASTVFIGRVRAIAMDGRPLQALELEHYPGLCERRVSSMVQRLQQEHGVGPVLVIHRVGRLPPGEPIVLVAVQADRRGAAQRCSADLLEELKHGAPFWKREWCGDQGTWLTGNTPL
;
A
#
# COMPACT_ATOMS: atom_id res chain seq x y z
N ALA A 1 20.25 -11.20 -10.50
CA ALA A 1 19.36 -11.05 -9.36
C ALA A 1 19.07 -9.58 -9.10
N ALA A 2 17.81 -9.29 -8.79
CA ALA A 2 17.36 -7.93 -8.56
C ALA A 2 16.32 -7.90 -7.43
N SER A 3 16.35 -6.82 -6.65
CA SER A 3 15.33 -6.57 -5.63
C SER A 3 14.76 -5.18 -5.83
N THR A 4 13.43 -5.08 -5.71
CA THR A 4 12.72 -3.80 -5.73
C THR A 4 12.07 -3.60 -4.38
N VAL A 5 12.26 -2.41 -3.81
CA VAL A 5 11.63 -2.04 -2.54
C VAL A 5 10.89 -0.72 -2.74
N PHE A 6 9.60 -0.75 -2.45
CA PHE A 6 8.77 0.43 -2.43
C PHE A 6 8.29 0.70 -1.02
N ILE A 7 8.38 1.95 -0.59
CA ILE A 7 7.86 2.40 0.70
C ILE A 7 6.93 3.58 0.44
N GLY A 8 5.64 3.40 0.75
CA GLY A 8 4.66 4.49 0.73
C GLY A 8 4.59 5.17 2.09
N ARG A 9 4.50 6.50 2.09
CA ARG A 9 4.48 7.30 3.30
C ARG A 9 3.23 8.17 3.37
N VAL A 10 2.87 8.55 4.59
CA VAL A 10 1.77 9.50 4.83
C VAL A 10 2.18 10.86 4.28
N ARG A 11 1.29 11.47 3.50
CA ARG A 11 1.51 12.79 2.91
C ARG A 11 1.38 13.90 3.96
N ALA A 12 1.98 15.05 3.67
CA ALA A 12 1.86 16.21 4.53
C ALA A 12 0.55 16.98 4.31
N ILE A 13 -0.09 16.78 3.15
CA ILE A 13 -1.25 17.54 2.71
C ILE A 13 -2.41 16.60 2.44
N ALA A 14 -3.59 16.93 2.97
CA ALA A 14 -4.82 16.19 2.72
C ALA A 14 -5.32 16.37 1.28
N MET A 15 -6.28 15.55 0.87
CA MET A 15 -6.83 15.61 -0.48
C MET A 15 -7.51 16.94 -0.79
N ASP A 16 -8.02 17.63 0.23
CA ASP A 16 -8.64 18.96 0.10
C ASP A 16 -7.63 20.12 0.17
N GLY A 17 -6.33 19.85 0.27
CA GLY A 17 -5.27 20.84 0.29
C GLY A 17 -4.89 21.37 1.66
N ARG A 18 -5.60 20.98 2.72
CA ARG A 18 -5.26 21.39 4.09
C ARG A 18 -4.08 20.57 4.63
N PRO A 19 -3.32 21.13 5.58
CA PRO A 19 -2.28 20.35 6.27
C PRO A 19 -2.88 19.12 6.96
N LEU A 20 -2.29 17.96 6.69
CA LEU A 20 -2.73 16.70 7.27
C LEU A 20 -2.08 16.51 8.64
N GLN A 21 -2.89 16.23 9.66
CA GLN A 21 -2.38 15.88 10.99
C GLN A 21 -2.08 14.39 11.09
N ALA A 22 -2.96 13.55 10.54
CA ALA A 22 -2.80 12.11 10.54
C ALA A 22 -3.63 11.47 9.43
N LEU A 23 -3.16 10.32 8.95
CA LEU A 23 -3.93 9.40 8.14
C LEU A 23 -4.27 8.19 8.98
N GLU A 24 -5.55 7.86 9.06
CA GLU A 24 -6.01 6.67 9.77
C GLU A 24 -6.40 5.59 8.77
N LEU A 25 -5.88 4.40 8.99
CA LEU A 25 -6.12 3.23 8.14
C LEU A 25 -6.79 2.14 8.96
N GLU A 26 -7.88 1.60 8.43
CA GLU A 26 -8.59 0.47 9.03
C GLU A 26 -8.73 -0.66 8.01
N HIS A 27 -8.82 -1.90 8.51
CA HIS A 27 -9.00 -3.08 7.68
C HIS A 27 -9.85 -4.12 8.42
N TYR A 28 -10.38 -5.10 7.67
CA TYR A 28 -10.97 -6.29 8.27
C TYR A 28 -9.87 -7.32 8.50
N PRO A 29 -9.53 -7.63 9.78
CA PRO A 29 -8.56 -8.68 10.10
C PRO A 29 -8.99 -10.03 9.49
N GLY A 30 -8.04 -10.78 9.03
CA GLY A 30 -8.27 -12.07 8.38
C GLY A 30 -8.64 -11.95 6.91
N LEU A 31 -9.67 -11.19 6.56
CA LEU A 31 -10.08 -11.00 5.17
C LEU A 31 -9.02 -10.24 4.38
N CYS A 32 -8.49 -9.16 4.95
CA CYS A 32 -7.44 -8.37 4.32
C CYS A 32 -6.19 -9.21 4.07
N GLU A 33 -5.76 -9.96 5.07
CA GLU A 33 -4.58 -10.81 4.98
C GLU A 33 -4.73 -11.88 3.92
N ARG A 34 -5.91 -12.53 3.84
CA ARG A 34 -6.19 -13.55 2.80
C ARG A 34 -6.18 -12.95 1.40
N ARG A 35 -6.77 -11.77 1.21
CA ARG A 35 -6.78 -11.11 -0.10
C ARG A 35 -5.39 -10.70 -0.54
N VAL A 36 -4.60 -10.14 0.36
CA VAL A 36 -3.22 -9.76 0.06
C VAL A 36 -2.39 -10.99 -0.27
N SER A 37 -2.53 -12.08 0.50
CA SER A 37 -1.83 -13.33 0.23
C SER A 37 -2.18 -13.89 -1.15
N SER A 38 -3.46 -13.87 -1.54
CA SER A 38 -3.90 -14.30 -2.86
C SER A 38 -3.34 -13.46 -3.98
N MET A 39 -3.31 -12.14 -3.82
CA MET A 39 -2.70 -11.23 -4.78
C MET A 39 -1.22 -11.53 -4.97
N VAL A 40 -0.50 -11.71 -3.87
CA VAL A 40 0.93 -12.01 -3.90
C VAL A 40 1.19 -13.31 -4.65
N GLN A 41 0.48 -14.38 -4.30
CA GLN A 41 0.68 -15.68 -4.96
C GLN A 41 0.41 -15.62 -6.46
N ARG A 42 -0.68 -14.97 -6.86
CA ARG A 42 -1.03 -14.84 -8.27
C ARG A 42 0.02 -14.03 -9.03
N LEU A 43 0.44 -12.90 -8.49
CA LEU A 43 1.42 -12.04 -9.15
C LEU A 43 2.82 -12.65 -9.18
N GLN A 44 3.20 -13.40 -8.15
CA GLN A 44 4.44 -14.18 -8.19
C GLN A 44 4.48 -15.13 -9.39
N GLN A 45 3.37 -15.84 -9.64
CA GLN A 45 3.27 -16.77 -10.75
C GLN A 45 3.23 -16.04 -12.10
N GLU A 46 2.44 -14.99 -12.21
CA GLU A 46 2.31 -14.22 -13.45
C GLU A 46 3.64 -13.61 -13.91
N HIS A 47 4.39 -13.07 -12.96
CA HIS A 47 5.65 -12.38 -13.27
C HIS A 47 6.88 -13.29 -13.17
N GLY A 48 6.73 -14.49 -12.64
CA GLY A 48 7.85 -15.41 -12.48
C GLY A 48 8.91 -14.90 -11.52
N VAL A 49 8.49 -14.23 -10.42
CA VAL A 49 9.42 -13.69 -9.43
C VAL A 49 9.62 -14.63 -8.25
N GLY A 50 10.64 -14.35 -7.46
CA GLY A 50 10.94 -15.06 -6.23
C GLY A 50 10.17 -14.51 -5.03
N PRO A 51 10.82 -14.39 -3.86
CA PRO A 51 10.15 -13.94 -2.65
C PRO A 51 9.52 -12.56 -2.79
N VAL A 52 8.35 -12.39 -2.18
CA VAL A 52 7.63 -11.12 -2.10
C VAL A 52 7.28 -10.87 -0.65
N LEU A 53 7.54 -9.66 -0.18
CA LEU A 53 7.17 -9.21 1.16
C LEU A 53 6.25 -8.01 1.05
N VAL A 54 5.10 -8.06 1.71
CA VAL A 54 4.18 -6.93 1.84
C VAL A 54 3.93 -6.70 3.31
N ILE A 55 4.22 -5.48 3.77
CA ILE A 55 3.89 -5.02 5.11
C ILE A 55 2.99 -3.80 4.96
N HIS A 56 1.82 -3.83 5.59
CA HIS A 56 0.89 -2.72 5.57
C HIS A 56 0.49 -2.36 6.98
N ARG A 57 0.66 -1.10 7.35
CA ARG A 57 0.29 -0.61 8.67
C ARG A 57 -1.17 -0.21 8.70
N VAL A 58 -1.74 -0.28 9.88
CA VAL A 58 -3.08 0.19 10.21
C VAL A 58 -2.99 1.13 11.41
N GLY A 59 -4.07 1.84 11.70
CA GLY A 59 -4.13 2.79 12.80
C GLY A 59 -3.88 4.22 12.33
N ARG A 60 -3.65 5.09 13.28
CA ARG A 60 -3.50 6.52 13.04
C ARG A 60 -2.02 6.87 12.92
N LEU A 61 -1.62 7.36 11.73
CA LEU A 61 -0.23 7.60 11.39
C LEU A 61 0.01 9.09 11.07
N PRO A 62 1.04 9.72 11.67
CA PRO A 62 1.37 11.11 11.36
C PRO A 62 2.06 11.23 9.99
N PRO A 63 2.11 12.44 9.41
CA PRO A 63 2.81 12.68 8.16
C PRO A 63 4.26 12.21 8.19
N GLY A 64 4.71 11.65 7.07
CA GLY A 64 6.07 11.13 6.91
C GLY A 64 6.27 9.68 7.34
N GLU A 65 5.34 9.12 8.12
CA GLU A 65 5.43 7.74 8.56
C GLU A 65 5.19 6.76 7.40
N PRO A 66 5.92 5.64 7.35
CA PRO A 66 5.64 4.60 6.38
C PRO A 66 4.26 3.99 6.57
N ILE A 67 3.57 3.75 5.47
CA ILE A 67 2.27 3.07 5.45
C ILE A 67 2.44 1.63 4.98
N VAL A 68 3.14 1.46 3.88
CA VAL A 68 3.27 0.18 3.18
C VAL A 68 4.69 -0.02 2.69
N LEU A 69 5.14 -1.26 2.78
CA LEU A 69 6.38 -1.72 2.16
C LEU A 69 6.05 -2.88 1.25
N VAL A 70 6.53 -2.80 0.01
CA VAL A 70 6.45 -3.90 -0.96
C VAL A 70 7.88 -4.20 -1.43
N ALA A 71 8.34 -5.42 -1.20
CA ALA A 71 9.65 -5.87 -1.64
C ALA A 71 9.49 -7.10 -2.52
N VAL A 72 10.12 -7.06 -3.69
CA VAL A 72 10.06 -8.15 -4.67
C VAL A 72 11.47 -8.51 -5.09
N GLN A 73 11.80 -9.79 -5.06
CA GLN A 73 13.07 -10.33 -5.53
C GLN A 73 12.85 -11.16 -6.79
N ALA A 74 13.69 -10.95 -7.80
CA ALA A 74 13.61 -11.68 -9.06
C ALA A 74 14.99 -11.84 -9.67
N ASP A 75 15.12 -12.74 -10.65
CA ASP A 75 16.38 -12.90 -11.38
C ASP A 75 16.72 -11.68 -12.23
N ARG A 76 15.69 -10.98 -12.73
CA ARG A 76 15.85 -9.82 -13.60
C ARG A 76 15.08 -8.61 -13.07
N ARG A 77 15.66 -7.41 -13.30
CA ARG A 77 15.08 -6.15 -12.81
C ARG A 77 13.68 -5.87 -13.35
N GLY A 78 13.44 -6.16 -14.63
CA GLY A 78 12.13 -5.90 -15.25
C GLY A 78 10.99 -6.66 -14.58
N ALA A 79 11.19 -7.95 -14.30
CA ALA A 79 10.21 -8.76 -13.61
C ALA A 79 9.94 -8.23 -12.20
N ALA A 80 11.00 -7.87 -11.46
CA ALA A 80 10.87 -7.31 -10.12
C ALA A 80 10.08 -6.00 -10.13
N GLN A 81 10.42 -5.10 -11.07
CA GLN A 81 9.76 -3.78 -11.17
C GLN A 81 8.29 -3.91 -11.57
N ARG A 82 7.97 -4.73 -12.57
CA ARG A 82 6.59 -4.91 -13.03
C ARG A 82 5.71 -5.57 -11.97
N CYS A 83 6.22 -6.61 -11.31
CA CYS A 83 5.50 -7.27 -10.23
C CYS A 83 5.22 -6.30 -9.08
N SER A 84 6.20 -5.52 -8.67
CA SER A 84 6.06 -4.51 -7.62
C SER A 84 4.99 -3.47 -7.98
N ALA A 85 5.02 -2.96 -9.22
CA ALA A 85 4.05 -1.98 -9.69
C ALA A 85 2.63 -2.54 -9.71
N ASP A 86 2.44 -3.73 -10.26
CA ASP A 86 1.12 -4.37 -10.32
C ASP A 86 0.58 -4.69 -8.92
N LEU A 87 1.45 -5.17 -8.03
CA LEU A 87 1.05 -5.49 -6.66
C LEU A 87 0.61 -4.23 -5.92
N LEU A 88 1.35 -3.13 -6.07
CA LEU A 88 0.99 -1.86 -5.44
C LEU A 88 -0.38 -1.36 -5.94
N GLU A 89 -0.64 -1.43 -7.23
CA GLU A 89 -1.94 -1.04 -7.80
C GLU A 89 -3.07 -1.92 -7.27
N GLU A 90 -2.86 -3.22 -7.21
CA GLU A 90 -3.89 -4.13 -6.67
C GLU A 90 -4.13 -3.91 -5.17
N LEU A 91 -3.10 -3.61 -4.40
CA LEU A 91 -3.27 -3.26 -2.98
C LEU A 91 -4.14 -2.03 -2.81
N LYS A 92 -3.97 -1.04 -3.69
CA LYS A 92 -4.76 0.20 -3.63
C LYS A 92 -6.23 -0.01 -4.02
N HIS A 93 -6.50 -0.89 -4.96
CA HIS A 93 -7.85 -1.06 -5.51
C HIS A 93 -8.59 -2.27 -4.98
N GLY A 94 -7.88 -3.32 -4.55
CA GLY A 94 -8.48 -4.60 -4.19
C GLY A 94 -8.38 -4.99 -2.72
N ALA A 95 -7.47 -4.41 -1.96
CA ALA A 95 -7.37 -4.71 -0.53
C ALA A 95 -8.40 -3.91 0.25
N PRO A 96 -9.08 -4.53 1.24
CA PRO A 96 -10.16 -3.86 1.98
C PRO A 96 -9.61 -2.95 3.07
N PHE A 97 -8.98 -1.86 2.67
CA PHE A 97 -8.54 -0.80 3.57
C PHE A 97 -9.48 0.39 3.46
N TRP A 98 -9.82 1.00 4.61
CA TRP A 98 -10.50 2.29 4.69
C TRP A 98 -9.52 3.33 5.19
N LYS A 99 -9.63 4.55 4.65
CA LYS A 99 -8.73 5.65 4.97
C LYS A 99 -9.53 6.84 5.44
N ARG A 100 -9.11 7.45 6.54
CA ARG A 100 -9.67 8.71 7.05
C ARG A 100 -8.53 9.70 7.24
N GLU A 101 -8.71 10.89 6.65
CA GLU A 101 -7.77 11.99 6.83
C GLU A 101 -8.21 12.85 8.01
N TRP A 102 -7.26 13.15 8.89
CA TRP A 102 -7.48 14.03 10.04
C TRP A 102 -6.79 15.35 9.81
N CYS A 103 -7.58 16.45 9.83
CA CYS A 103 -7.11 17.83 9.82
C CYS A 103 -7.59 18.45 11.13
N GLY A 104 -6.74 18.47 12.15
CA GLY A 104 -7.16 18.81 13.50
C GLY A 104 -8.14 17.79 14.05
N ASP A 105 -9.31 18.26 14.52
CA ASP A 105 -10.37 17.41 15.07
C ASP A 105 -11.32 16.87 14.00
N GLN A 106 -11.15 17.29 12.75
CA GLN A 106 -12.03 16.90 11.67
C GLN A 106 -11.46 15.69 10.91
N GLY A 107 -12.21 14.58 10.93
CA GLY A 107 -11.88 13.35 10.20
C GLY A 107 -12.78 13.20 8.98
N THR A 108 -12.19 12.90 7.82
CA THR A 108 -12.91 12.72 6.56
C THR A 108 -12.54 11.37 5.95
N TRP A 109 -13.54 10.52 5.77
CA TRP A 109 -13.34 9.24 5.09
C TRP A 109 -13.09 9.47 3.60
N LEU A 110 -12.05 8.84 3.07
CA LEU A 110 -11.73 8.91 1.65
C LEU A 110 -12.56 7.87 0.90
N THR A 111 -13.05 8.25 -0.29
CA THR A 111 -13.84 7.37 -1.17
C THR A 111 -13.04 6.86 -2.36
N GLY A 112 -11.79 7.28 -2.51
CA GLY A 112 -10.93 6.90 -3.62
C GLY A 112 -9.47 6.88 -3.25
N ASN A 113 -8.64 6.50 -4.22
CA ASN A 113 -7.20 6.44 -4.05
C ASN A 113 -6.53 7.66 -4.66
N THR A 114 -5.29 7.92 -4.21
CA THR A 114 -4.48 8.97 -4.82
C THR A 114 -4.18 8.61 -6.28
N PRO A 115 -4.19 9.59 -7.20
CA PRO A 115 -3.75 9.35 -8.57
C PRO A 115 -2.31 8.86 -8.63
N LEU A 116 -2.00 8.20 -9.72
CA LEU A 116 -0.64 7.75 -10.00
C LEU A 116 0.32 8.93 -10.19
#